data_94df532900749a2bcad411bc872f4eae
#
_entry.id   94df532900749a2bcad411bc872f4eae
#
_cell.length_a   1.000
_cell.length_b   1.000
_cell.length_c   1.000
_cell.angle_alpha   90.00
_cell.angle_beta   90.00
_cell.angle_gamma   90.00
#
_symmetry.space_group_name_H-M   'P 1'
#
loop_
_entity.id
_entity.type
_entity.pdbx_description
1 polymer ?
#
loop_
_entity_poly.entity_id
_entity_poly.type
_entity_poly.pdbx_seq_one_letter_code
_entity_poly.pdbx_strand_id
1 'polypeptide(L)'
;MFQQTMSAAGRNNILWIDDEIEHLKSNIMYLKNKGYNVDEATNGEDGISLVRNKDFDLVFLDENMPGKGGLQTLSELKELRPSLPVVMVTKNETETLMEDAIGSKISDYLIKPVNPNQVLLVCKKILESKRITGNQVSRDYIQGFNDISMALMNDPSWQDWVDIHIKMTNFEMELDAHPNLGLKQTLTDQRKECNIEFSKFVEKNYVHWVNQTRDKPDLSNQIVDKYVIPHLDTHKSTFFFVIDCMY
;
A
#
# COMPACT_ATOMS: atom_id res chain seq x y z
N MET A 1 14.00 -37.44 -13.47
CA MET A 1 12.88 -37.40 -12.54
C MET A 1 13.20 -36.35 -11.48
N PHE A 2 12.97 -35.05 -11.80
CA PHE A 2 13.19 -33.94 -10.89
C PHE A 2 11.80 -33.42 -10.47
N GLN A 3 11.33 -33.90 -9.32
CA GLN A 3 10.25 -33.24 -8.61
C GLN A 3 10.84 -31.97 -8.01
N GLN A 4 10.55 -30.82 -8.62
CA GLN A 4 10.68 -29.53 -7.96
C GLN A 4 9.66 -29.49 -6.80
N THR A 5 10.16 -29.59 -5.58
CA THR A 5 9.44 -29.25 -4.37
C THR A 5 9.04 -27.78 -4.46
N MET A 6 7.79 -27.52 -4.87
CA MET A 6 7.18 -26.21 -4.76
C MET A 6 7.08 -25.88 -3.27
N SER A 7 7.87 -24.91 -2.84
CA SER A 7 7.78 -24.24 -1.55
C SER A 7 6.32 -23.88 -1.25
N ALA A 8 5.90 -24.06 -0.01
CA ALA A 8 4.58 -23.70 0.50
C ALA A 8 4.40 -22.18 0.61
N ALA A 9 4.53 -21.46 -0.51
CA ALA A 9 3.98 -20.13 -0.68
C ALA A 9 2.47 -20.31 -0.90
N GLY A 10 1.64 -19.72 -0.05
CA GLY A 10 0.18 -19.84 -0.08
C GLY A 10 -0.36 -19.61 -1.50
N ARG A 11 -1.31 -20.45 -1.92
CA ARG A 11 -1.98 -20.32 -3.22
C ARG A 11 -2.72 -18.99 -3.24
N ASN A 12 -2.53 -18.19 -4.30
CA ASN A 12 -3.27 -16.95 -4.47
C ASN A 12 -4.78 -17.22 -4.60
N ASN A 13 -5.57 -16.47 -3.85
CA ASN A 13 -7.02 -16.56 -3.85
C ASN A 13 -7.59 -15.55 -4.84
N ILE A 14 -8.35 -16.03 -5.80
CA ILE A 14 -9.01 -15.24 -6.83
C ILE A 14 -10.51 -15.34 -6.61
N LEU A 15 -11.22 -14.23 -6.70
CA LEU A 15 -12.68 -14.20 -6.77
C LEU A 15 -13.11 -13.87 -8.20
N TRP A 16 -14.06 -14.62 -8.75
CA TRP A 16 -14.68 -14.32 -10.02
C TRP A 16 -16.17 -14.04 -9.81
N ILE A 17 -16.60 -12.83 -10.17
CA ILE A 17 -17.99 -12.35 -10.03
C ILE A 17 -18.56 -12.15 -11.42
N ASP A 18 -19.54 -12.97 -11.82
CA ASP A 18 -20.13 -12.95 -13.16
C ASP A 18 -21.46 -13.71 -13.11
N ASP A 19 -22.57 -13.12 -13.61
CA ASP A 19 -23.87 -13.77 -13.59
C ASP A 19 -23.96 -14.96 -14.56
N GLU A 20 -23.09 -14.99 -15.58
CA GLU A 20 -22.93 -16.09 -16.52
C GLU A 20 -21.75 -17.02 -16.15
N ILE A 21 -21.40 -17.14 -14.85
CA ILE A 21 -20.21 -17.86 -14.35
C ILE A 21 -20.11 -19.32 -14.86
N GLU A 22 -21.23 -19.95 -15.14
CA GLU A 22 -21.27 -21.31 -15.69
C GLU A 22 -20.59 -21.40 -17.08
N HIS A 23 -20.64 -20.35 -17.89
CA HIS A 23 -19.95 -20.29 -19.18
C HIS A 23 -18.44 -20.12 -19.04
N LEU A 24 -17.96 -19.74 -17.85
CA LEU A 24 -16.55 -19.49 -17.54
C LEU A 24 -15.86 -20.65 -16.81
N LYS A 25 -16.55 -21.78 -16.61
CA LYS A 25 -16.01 -22.95 -15.91
C LYS A 25 -14.69 -23.47 -16.50
N SER A 26 -14.53 -23.38 -17.82
CA SER A 26 -13.26 -23.77 -18.46
C SER A 26 -12.09 -22.87 -18.04
N ASN A 27 -12.33 -21.56 -17.95
CA ASN A 27 -11.33 -20.59 -17.48
C ASN A 27 -10.99 -20.82 -16.00
N ILE A 28 -12.02 -21.03 -15.18
CA ILE A 28 -11.87 -21.29 -13.74
C ILE A 28 -11.10 -22.59 -13.51
N MET A 29 -11.46 -23.67 -14.19
CA MET A 29 -10.76 -24.94 -14.09
C MET A 29 -9.31 -24.81 -14.55
N TYR A 30 -9.05 -24.06 -15.62
CA TYR A 30 -7.70 -23.79 -16.09
C TYR A 30 -6.83 -23.08 -15.02
N LEU A 31 -7.39 -22.04 -14.37
CA LEU A 31 -6.69 -21.35 -13.27
C LEU A 31 -6.45 -22.27 -12.06
N LYS A 32 -7.45 -23.07 -11.67
CA LYS A 32 -7.30 -24.08 -10.60
C LYS A 32 -6.19 -25.07 -10.91
N ASN A 33 -6.09 -25.54 -12.16
CA ASN A 33 -5.00 -26.42 -12.62
C ASN A 33 -3.61 -25.74 -12.63
N LYS A 34 -3.57 -24.39 -12.71
CA LYS A 34 -2.34 -23.59 -12.59
C LYS A 34 -1.96 -23.28 -11.14
N GLY A 35 -2.74 -23.76 -10.17
CA GLY A 35 -2.44 -23.63 -8.75
C GLY A 35 -3.08 -22.44 -8.03
N TYR A 36 -4.00 -21.74 -8.68
CA TYR A 36 -4.82 -20.69 -8.03
C TYR A 36 -6.00 -21.30 -7.30
N ASN A 37 -6.41 -20.69 -6.20
CA ASN A 37 -7.73 -20.93 -5.60
C ASN A 37 -8.71 -19.95 -6.23
N VAL A 38 -9.83 -20.45 -6.76
CA VAL A 38 -10.83 -19.59 -7.40
C VAL A 38 -12.18 -19.82 -6.73
N ASP A 39 -12.69 -18.78 -6.09
CA ASP A 39 -14.06 -18.70 -5.58
C ASP A 39 -14.94 -18.00 -6.63
N GLU A 40 -16.22 -18.28 -6.61
CA GLU A 40 -17.17 -17.89 -7.63
C GLU A 40 -18.35 -17.17 -6.97
N ALA A 41 -18.84 -16.09 -7.58
CA ALA A 41 -20.07 -15.42 -7.21
C ALA A 41 -20.89 -15.09 -8.47
N THR A 42 -22.20 -15.20 -8.40
CA THR A 42 -23.11 -14.98 -9.54
C THR A 42 -23.70 -13.57 -9.56
N ASN A 43 -23.37 -12.72 -8.59
CA ASN A 43 -23.87 -11.35 -8.49
C ASN A 43 -22.93 -10.50 -7.60
N GLY A 44 -23.12 -9.18 -7.64
CA GLY A 44 -22.28 -8.24 -6.90
C GLY A 44 -22.43 -8.34 -5.38
N GLU A 45 -23.64 -8.58 -4.85
CA GLU A 45 -23.88 -8.68 -3.41
C GLU A 45 -23.13 -9.87 -2.79
N ASP A 46 -23.20 -11.04 -3.42
CA ASP A 46 -22.49 -12.23 -2.96
C ASP A 46 -20.99 -12.03 -3.05
N GLY A 47 -20.49 -11.40 -4.13
CA GLY A 47 -19.09 -11.06 -4.30
C GLY A 47 -18.58 -10.15 -3.17
N ILE A 48 -19.29 -9.08 -2.85
CA ILE A 48 -18.97 -8.17 -1.74
C ILE A 48 -18.99 -8.91 -0.39
N SER A 49 -20.01 -9.77 -0.18
CA SER A 49 -20.10 -10.60 1.02
C SER A 49 -18.89 -11.52 1.19
N LEU A 50 -18.41 -12.13 0.12
CA LEU A 50 -17.21 -12.95 0.14
C LEU A 50 -15.97 -12.15 0.50
N VAL A 51 -15.77 -10.94 -0.06
CA VAL A 51 -14.63 -10.07 0.25
C VAL A 51 -14.63 -9.55 1.69
N ARG A 52 -15.81 -9.42 2.33
CA ARG A 52 -15.90 -9.10 3.75
C ARG A 52 -15.39 -10.21 4.66
N ASN A 53 -15.61 -11.46 4.25
CA ASN A 53 -15.37 -12.64 5.08
C ASN A 53 -14.07 -13.39 4.76
N LYS A 54 -13.45 -13.12 3.62
CA LYS A 54 -12.25 -13.81 3.13
C LYS A 54 -11.33 -12.84 2.41
N ASP A 55 -10.02 -13.06 2.52
CA ASP A 55 -9.03 -12.29 1.78
C ASP A 55 -8.82 -12.88 0.38
N PHE A 56 -8.85 -11.98 -0.62
CA PHE A 56 -8.55 -12.28 -2.02
C PHE A 56 -7.36 -11.45 -2.50
N ASP A 57 -6.60 -12.02 -3.41
CA ASP A 57 -5.44 -11.39 -4.03
C ASP A 57 -5.81 -10.67 -5.34
N LEU A 58 -6.90 -11.09 -5.99
CA LEU A 58 -7.41 -10.57 -7.26
C LEU A 58 -8.90 -10.84 -7.39
N VAL A 59 -9.63 -9.91 -7.98
CA VAL A 59 -11.05 -10.07 -8.37
C VAL A 59 -11.19 -9.91 -9.88
N PHE A 60 -11.85 -10.85 -10.54
CA PHE A 60 -12.44 -10.65 -11.87
C PHE A 60 -13.91 -10.28 -11.67
N LEU A 61 -14.34 -9.19 -12.31
CA LEU A 61 -15.66 -8.60 -12.11
C LEU A 61 -16.33 -8.32 -13.44
N ASP A 62 -17.45 -8.95 -13.70
CA ASP A 62 -18.28 -8.63 -14.88
C ASP A 62 -18.87 -7.22 -14.75
N GLU A 63 -18.88 -6.51 -15.86
CA GLU A 63 -19.46 -5.17 -15.93
C GLU A 63 -21.01 -5.22 -15.90
N ASN A 64 -21.59 -6.15 -16.62
CA ASN A 64 -23.03 -6.18 -16.92
C ASN A 64 -23.74 -7.31 -16.17
N MET A 65 -24.04 -7.10 -14.90
CA MET A 65 -24.79 -8.04 -14.07
C MET A 65 -26.18 -7.51 -13.72
N PRO A 66 -27.20 -8.38 -13.61
CA PRO A 66 -28.51 -7.99 -13.10
C PRO A 66 -28.45 -7.48 -11.66
N GLY A 67 -29.28 -6.49 -11.33
CA GLY A 67 -29.32 -5.88 -10.00
C GLY A 67 -28.17 -4.90 -9.79
N LYS A 68 -27.21 -5.26 -8.96
CA LYS A 68 -26.01 -4.44 -8.72
C LYS A 68 -24.98 -4.66 -9.84
N GLY A 69 -24.82 -3.67 -10.72
CA GLY A 69 -23.86 -3.71 -11.83
C GLY A 69 -22.40 -3.70 -11.39
N GLY A 70 -21.50 -4.02 -12.32
CA GLY A 70 -20.05 -4.12 -12.05
C GLY A 70 -19.43 -2.84 -11.51
N LEU A 71 -19.75 -1.67 -12.03
CA LEU A 71 -19.20 -0.40 -11.58
C LEU A 71 -19.59 -0.06 -10.13
N GLN A 72 -20.83 -0.34 -9.75
CA GLN A 72 -21.30 -0.14 -8.40
C GLN A 72 -20.63 -1.13 -7.44
N THR A 73 -20.51 -2.39 -7.85
CA THR A 73 -19.77 -3.42 -7.11
C THR A 73 -18.31 -3.05 -6.94
N LEU A 74 -17.63 -2.54 -7.99
CA LEU A 74 -16.25 -2.05 -7.95
C LEU A 74 -16.07 -0.96 -6.89
N SER A 75 -16.97 0.02 -6.84
CA SER A 75 -16.89 1.11 -5.87
C SER A 75 -16.91 0.58 -4.43
N GLU A 76 -17.88 -0.32 -4.12
CA GLU A 76 -17.99 -0.91 -2.78
C GLU A 76 -16.79 -1.82 -2.43
N LEU A 77 -16.27 -2.59 -3.39
CA LEU A 77 -15.06 -3.39 -3.20
C LEU A 77 -13.85 -2.52 -2.86
N LYS A 78 -13.71 -1.37 -3.53
CA LYS A 78 -12.61 -0.42 -3.27
C LYS A 78 -12.77 0.36 -1.97
N GLU A 79 -13.99 0.60 -1.50
CA GLU A 79 -14.23 1.14 -0.15
C GLU A 79 -13.85 0.14 0.94
N LEU A 80 -14.18 -1.14 0.75
CA LEU A 80 -13.84 -2.21 1.69
C LEU A 80 -12.34 -2.55 1.69
N ARG A 81 -11.73 -2.61 0.52
CA ARG A 81 -10.35 -3.04 0.30
C ARG A 81 -9.70 -2.19 -0.81
N PRO A 82 -9.20 -0.97 -0.51
CA PRO A 82 -8.64 -0.06 -1.52
C PRO A 82 -7.50 -0.66 -2.36
N SER A 83 -6.66 -1.52 -1.75
CA SER A 83 -5.52 -2.17 -2.40
C SER A 83 -5.84 -3.47 -3.13
N LEU A 84 -7.10 -3.96 -3.10
CA LEU A 84 -7.50 -5.18 -3.79
C LEU A 84 -7.51 -4.94 -5.31
N PRO A 85 -6.70 -5.67 -6.09
CA PRO A 85 -6.74 -5.57 -7.54
C PRO A 85 -8.07 -6.07 -8.08
N VAL A 86 -8.68 -5.30 -8.99
CA VAL A 86 -9.91 -5.67 -9.69
C VAL A 86 -9.67 -5.57 -11.19
N VAL A 87 -9.99 -6.63 -11.90
CA VAL A 87 -9.98 -6.72 -13.37
C VAL A 87 -11.42 -6.75 -13.85
N MET A 88 -11.80 -5.74 -14.64
CA MET A 88 -13.12 -5.72 -15.24
C MET A 88 -13.18 -6.69 -16.42
N VAL A 89 -14.29 -7.39 -16.55
CA VAL A 89 -14.59 -8.27 -17.69
C VAL A 89 -15.81 -7.70 -18.40
N THR A 90 -15.68 -7.33 -19.67
CA THR A 90 -16.73 -6.57 -20.40
C THR A 90 -16.99 -7.13 -21.78
N LYS A 91 -18.20 -6.90 -22.32
CA LYS A 91 -18.58 -7.21 -23.71
C LYS A 91 -18.32 -6.03 -24.68
N ASN A 92 -18.02 -4.83 -24.18
CA ASN A 92 -17.88 -3.61 -24.97
C ASN A 92 -16.42 -3.13 -25.07
N GLU A 93 -16.01 -2.78 -26.29
CA GLU A 93 -14.73 -2.15 -26.60
C GLU A 93 -14.75 -0.60 -26.50
N THR A 94 -15.91 0.01 -26.16
CA THR A 94 -16.04 1.47 -26.18
C THR A 94 -15.29 2.12 -25.03
N GLU A 95 -14.13 2.65 -25.36
CA GLU A 95 -13.14 3.32 -24.52
C GLU A 95 -13.70 4.47 -23.66
N THR A 96 -14.73 5.15 -24.15
CA THR A 96 -15.23 6.42 -23.57
C THR A 96 -15.99 6.28 -22.25
N LEU A 97 -16.58 5.14 -21.94
CA LEU A 97 -17.25 4.89 -20.66
C LEU A 97 -16.30 4.41 -19.57
N MET A 98 -15.15 3.84 -19.97
CA MET A 98 -14.14 3.34 -19.03
C MET A 98 -13.22 4.46 -18.50
N GLU A 99 -12.84 5.45 -19.32
CA GLU A 99 -11.90 6.48 -18.92
C GLU A 99 -12.45 7.46 -17.88
N ASP A 100 -13.71 7.86 -18.01
CA ASP A 100 -14.33 8.89 -17.15
C ASP A 100 -14.91 8.33 -15.83
N ALA A 101 -15.44 7.11 -15.83
CA ALA A 101 -16.13 6.53 -14.67
C ALA A 101 -15.23 5.60 -13.83
N ILE A 102 -14.19 5.05 -14.39
CA ILE A 102 -13.38 3.99 -13.78
C ILE A 102 -12.00 4.51 -13.38
N GLY A 103 -11.49 5.55 -13.99
CA GLY A 103 -10.25 6.24 -13.64
C GLY A 103 -9.21 5.29 -13.01
N SER A 104 -8.61 5.61 -11.91
CA SER A 104 -7.56 4.83 -11.23
C SER A 104 -8.06 3.61 -10.42
N LYS A 105 -9.34 3.20 -10.50
CA LYS A 105 -9.91 2.15 -9.61
C LYS A 105 -9.72 0.72 -10.09
N ILE A 106 -9.54 0.47 -11.39
CA ILE A 106 -9.30 -0.87 -11.93
C ILE A 106 -7.80 -1.13 -12.16
N SER A 107 -7.41 -2.40 -12.06
CA SER A 107 -6.03 -2.83 -12.28
C SER A 107 -5.77 -3.27 -13.74
N ASP A 108 -6.79 -3.77 -14.41
CA ASP A 108 -6.75 -4.17 -15.81
C ASP A 108 -8.19 -4.45 -16.31
N TYR A 109 -8.35 -4.77 -17.59
CA TYR A 109 -9.64 -5.22 -18.15
C TYR A 109 -9.45 -6.38 -19.14
N LEU A 110 -10.52 -7.15 -19.34
CA LEU A 110 -10.61 -8.24 -20.32
C LEU A 110 -11.89 -8.10 -21.14
N ILE A 111 -11.81 -8.37 -22.42
CA ILE A 111 -12.96 -8.33 -23.33
C ILE A 111 -13.50 -9.75 -23.56
N LYS A 112 -14.81 -9.94 -23.40
CA LYS A 112 -15.48 -11.22 -23.68
C LYS A 112 -15.56 -11.43 -25.20
N PRO A 113 -15.32 -12.64 -25.72
CA PRO A 113 -15.07 -13.90 -24.98
C PRO A 113 -13.63 -13.99 -24.44
N VAL A 114 -13.50 -14.26 -23.13
CA VAL A 114 -12.20 -14.35 -22.48
C VAL A 114 -11.48 -15.66 -22.79
N ASN A 115 -10.23 -15.56 -23.23
CA ASN A 115 -9.38 -16.71 -23.46
C ASN A 115 -8.66 -17.11 -22.16
N PRO A 116 -8.61 -18.41 -21.80
CA PRO A 116 -7.92 -18.87 -20.59
C PRO A 116 -6.45 -18.40 -20.47
N ASN A 117 -5.72 -18.29 -21.58
CA ASN A 117 -4.34 -17.80 -21.57
C ASN A 117 -4.26 -16.30 -21.27
N GLN A 118 -5.20 -15.48 -21.75
CA GLN A 118 -5.26 -14.06 -21.42
C GLN A 118 -5.54 -13.87 -19.93
N VAL A 119 -6.51 -14.62 -19.38
CA VAL A 119 -6.80 -14.61 -17.95
C VAL A 119 -5.57 -14.95 -17.11
N LEU A 120 -4.86 -16.02 -17.49
CA LEU A 120 -3.62 -16.42 -16.80
C LEU A 120 -2.52 -15.33 -16.90
N LEU A 121 -2.39 -14.68 -18.06
CA LEU A 121 -1.40 -13.61 -18.26
C LEU A 121 -1.68 -12.42 -17.34
N VAL A 122 -2.95 -12.01 -17.22
CA VAL A 122 -3.37 -10.93 -16.32
C VAL A 122 -3.14 -11.32 -14.85
N CYS A 123 -3.49 -12.56 -14.46
CA CYS A 123 -3.16 -13.06 -13.11
C CYS A 123 -1.67 -12.93 -12.81
N LYS A 124 -0.81 -13.41 -13.71
CA LYS A 124 0.64 -13.34 -13.53
C LYS A 124 1.12 -11.90 -13.43
N LYS A 125 0.71 -11.03 -14.36
CA LYS A 125 1.09 -9.62 -14.36
C LYS A 125 0.80 -8.95 -13.03
N ILE A 126 -0.42 -9.11 -12.52
CA ILE A 126 -0.88 -8.41 -11.30
C ILE A 126 -0.26 -9.03 -10.05
N LEU A 127 -0.33 -10.36 -9.90
CA LEU A 127 0.09 -11.07 -8.70
C LEU A 127 1.61 -11.16 -8.56
N GLU A 128 2.35 -11.30 -9.68
CA GLU A 128 3.82 -11.28 -9.66
C GLU A 128 4.37 -9.87 -9.41
N SER A 129 3.75 -8.83 -10.00
CA SER A 129 4.12 -7.44 -9.70
C SER A 129 3.95 -7.13 -8.21
N LYS A 130 2.82 -7.50 -7.62
CA LYS A 130 2.56 -7.35 -6.18
C LYS A 130 3.61 -8.09 -5.33
N ARG A 131 3.97 -9.31 -5.71
CA ARG A 131 4.99 -10.11 -5.02
C ARG A 131 6.39 -9.51 -5.13
N ILE A 132 6.75 -9.02 -6.33
CA ILE A 132 8.06 -8.38 -6.56
C ILE A 132 8.17 -7.10 -5.72
N THR A 133 7.14 -6.25 -5.75
CA THR A 133 7.10 -5.02 -4.95
C THR A 133 7.16 -5.32 -3.45
N GLY A 134 6.37 -6.29 -2.95
CA GLY A 134 6.41 -6.69 -1.55
C GLY A 134 7.77 -7.24 -1.12
N ASN A 135 8.44 -8.04 -1.96
CA ASN A 135 9.80 -8.53 -1.69
C ASN A 135 10.82 -7.38 -1.67
N GLN A 136 10.67 -6.39 -2.55
CA GLN A 136 11.54 -5.21 -2.55
C GLN A 136 11.35 -4.39 -1.27
N VAL A 137 10.12 -4.04 -0.91
CA VAL A 137 9.80 -3.33 0.33
C VAL A 137 10.37 -4.06 1.55
N SER A 138 10.24 -5.39 1.61
CA SER A 138 10.81 -6.18 2.72
C SER A 138 12.33 -6.08 2.79
N ARG A 139 13.03 -6.13 1.65
CA ARG A 139 14.50 -6.01 1.60
C ARG A 139 14.94 -4.61 2.02
N ASP A 140 14.30 -3.58 1.46
CA ASP A 140 14.63 -2.18 1.75
C ASP A 140 14.39 -1.87 3.23
N TYR A 141 13.31 -2.40 3.81
CA TYR A 141 13.05 -2.30 5.23
C TYR A 141 14.12 -3.01 6.08
N ILE A 142 14.49 -4.26 5.75
CA ILE A 142 15.52 -5.00 6.51
C ILE A 142 16.86 -4.27 6.45
N GLN A 143 17.24 -3.77 5.29
CA GLN A 143 18.47 -2.97 5.15
C GLN A 143 18.38 -1.69 5.96
N GLY A 144 17.31 -0.91 5.83
CA GLY A 144 17.12 0.31 6.59
C GLY A 144 17.01 0.11 8.09
N PHE A 145 16.43 -1.02 8.55
CA PHE A 145 16.44 -1.44 9.94
C PHE A 145 17.87 -1.57 10.48
N ASN A 146 18.74 -2.25 9.73
CA ASN A 146 20.14 -2.42 10.10
C ASN A 146 20.88 -1.07 10.09
N ASP A 147 20.66 -0.22 9.08
CA ASP A 147 21.26 1.11 9.00
C ASP A 147 20.91 1.97 10.22
N ILE A 148 19.63 1.98 10.62
CA ILE A 148 19.16 2.69 11.82
C ILE A 148 19.82 2.12 13.08
N SER A 149 19.86 0.80 13.24
CA SER A 149 20.49 0.15 14.39
C SER A 149 21.99 0.47 14.48
N MET A 150 22.68 0.51 13.34
CA MET A 150 24.08 0.93 13.29
C MET A 150 24.27 2.42 13.64
N ALA A 151 23.38 3.29 13.16
CA ALA A 151 23.42 4.71 13.47
C ALA A 151 23.24 4.94 14.98
N LEU A 152 22.33 4.22 15.63
CA LEU A 152 22.10 4.31 17.08
C LEU A 152 23.35 3.91 17.90
N MET A 153 24.18 2.99 17.40
CA MET A 153 25.40 2.56 18.07
C MET A 153 26.56 3.58 17.95
N ASN A 154 26.48 4.52 16.99
CA ASN A 154 27.56 5.45 16.67
C ASN A 154 27.38 6.87 17.22
N ASP A 155 26.61 7.06 18.30
CA ASP A 155 26.31 8.38 18.93
C ASP A 155 25.80 9.40 17.87
N PRO A 156 24.58 9.22 17.35
CA PRO A 156 24.07 9.97 16.20
C PRO A 156 23.97 11.46 16.50
N SER A 157 24.32 12.29 15.50
CA SER A 157 24.12 13.73 15.52
C SER A 157 22.62 14.10 15.43
N TRP A 158 22.28 15.37 15.64
CA TRP A 158 20.90 15.81 15.48
C TRP A 158 20.40 15.67 14.01
N GLN A 159 21.29 15.79 13.02
CA GLN A 159 21.00 15.55 11.61
C GLN A 159 20.67 14.07 11.35
N ASP A 160 21.47 13.18 11.93
CA ASP A 160 21.21 11.73 11.82
C ASP A 160 19.84 11.35 12.41
N TRP A 161 19.43 12.02 13.50
CA TRP A 161 18.10 11.80 14.07
C TRP A 161 16.96 12.26 13.15
N VAL A 162 17.15 13.35 12.39
CA VAL A 162 16.19 13.77 11.35
C VAL A 162 16.09 12.70 10.27
N ASP A 163 17.23 12.19 9.79
CA ASP A 163 17.25 11.15 8.75
C ASP A 163 16.64 9.84 9.22
N ILE A 164 16.87 9.42 10.48
CA ILE A 164 16.23 8.27 11.11
C ILE A 164 14.71 8.45 11.12
N HIS A 165 14.22 9.62 11.54
CA HIS A 165 12.79 9.92 11.59
C HIS A 165 12.15 9.86 10.20
N ILE A 166 12.77 10.45 9.18
CA ILE A 166 12.29 10.41 7.79
C ILE A 166 12.23 8.97 7.29
N LYS A 167 13.30 8.18 7.51
CA LYS A 167 13.33 6.76 7.11
C LYS A 167 12.20 5.96 7.76
N MET A 168 12.00 6.12 9.07
CA MET A 168 10.94 5.41 9.79
C MET A 168 9.54 5.78 9.32
N THR A 169 9.30 7.06 9.01
CA THR A 169 8.02 7.52 8.47
C THR A 169 7.76 6.95 7.07
N ASN A 170 8.77 6.92 6.21
CA ASN A 170 8.66 6.32 4.88
C ASN A 170 8.35 4.82 4.97
N PHE A 171 9.02 4.08 5.86
CA PHE A 171 8.72 2.66 6.07
C PHE A 171 7.31 2.44 6.62
N GLU A 172 6.80 3.31 7.47
CA GLU A 172 5.42 3.21 7.96
C GLU A 172 4.42 3.32 6.80
N MET A 173 4.60 4.32 5.92
CA MET A 173 3.75 4.50 4.73
C MET A 173 3.83 3.30 3.78
N GLU A 174 5.03 2.78 3.53
CA GLU A 174 5.23 1.62 2.66
C GLU A 174 4.63 0.33 3.25
N LEU A 175 4.82 0.09 4.55
CA LEU A 175 4.28 -1.10 5.22
C LEU A 175 2.75 -1.03 5.41
N ASP A 176 2.18 0.17 5.54
CA ASP A 176 0.72 0.35 5.54
C ASP A 176 0.10 0.03 4.17
N ALA A 177 0.82 0.31 3.07
CA ALA A 177 0.42 -0.11 1.73
C ALA A 177 0.57 -1.63 1.51
N HIS A 178 1.37 -2.33 2.34
CA HIS A 178 1.68 -3.76 2.22
C HIS A 178 1.45 -4.53 3.54
N PRO A 179 0.22 -4.56 4.10
CA PRO A 179 -0.06 -5.13 5.43
C PRO A 179 0.26 -6.62 5.55
N ASN A 180 0.27 -7.35 4.43
CA ASN A 180 0.54 -8.79 4.39
C ASN A 180 2.02 -9.16 4.65
N LEU A 181 2.94 -8.19 4.72
CA LEU A 181 4.35 -8.44 5.00
C LEU A 181 4.61 -8.80 6.47
N GLY A 182 3.68 -8.48 7.38
CA GLY A 182 3.81 -8.79 8.80
C GLY A 182 4.91 -8.02 9.55
N LEU A 183 5.47 -6.97 8.95
CA LEU A 183 6.61 -6.21 9.50
C LEU A 183 6.20 -5.03 10.39
N LYS A 184 4.90 -4.71 10.47
CA LYS A 184 4.40 -3.54 11.19
C LYS A 184 4.75 -3.56 12.69
N GLN A 185 4.68 -4.74 13.33
CA GLN A 185 5.07 -4.88 14.74
C GLN A 185 6.56 -4.60 14.94
N THR A 186 7.41 -5.11 14.06
CA THR A 186 8.87 -4.88 14.09
C THR A 186 9.20 -3.40 13.97
N LEU A 187 8.55 -2.67 13.05
CA LEU A 187 8.69 -1.23 12.91
C LEU A 187 8.25 -0.49 14.18
N THR A 188 7.12 -0.90 14.77
CA THR A 188 6.61 -0.30 16.00
C THR A 188 7.60 -0.45 17.15
N ASP A 189 8.22 -1.60 17.27
CA ASP A 189 9.19 -1.87 18.35
C ASP A 189 10.51 -1.11 18.11
N GLN A 190 10.99 -1.02 16.86
CA GLN A 190 12.13 -0.19 16.49
C GLN A 190 11.86 1.30 16.78
N ARG A 191 10.65 1.79 16.48
CA ARG A 191 10.26 3.18 16.78
C ARG A 191 10.32 3.47 18.28
N LYS A 192 9.88 2.53 19.14
CA LYS A 192 10.00 2.68 20.59
C LYS A 192 11.44 2.75 21.04
N GLU A 193 12.32 1.91 20.50
CA GLU A 193 13.75 1.95 20.77
C GLU A 193 14.36 3.29 20.36
N CYS A 194 14.11 3.76 19.13
CA CYS A 194 14.55 5.07 18.67
C CYS A 194 14.07 6.21 19.56
N ASN A 195 12.81 6.18 20.02
CA ASN A 195 12.27 7.21 20.90
C ASN A 195 12.97 7.23 22.27
N ILE A 196 13.34 6.08 22.81
CA ILE A 196 14.09 5.99 24.07
C ILE A 196 15.49 6.60 23.89
N GLU A 197 16.20 6.21 22.83
CA GLU A 197 17.55 6.73 22.57
C GLU A 197 17.54 8.22 22.19
N PHE A 198 16.55 8.67 21.41
CA PHE A 198 16.36 10.09 21.12
C PHE A 198 16.12 10.92 22.39
N SER A 199 15.32 10.40 23.33
CA SER A 199 15.08 11.10 24.60
C SER A 199 16.37 11.30 25.40
N LYS A 200 17.22 10.28 25.46
CA LYS A 200 18.56 10.39 26.10
C LYS A 200 19.44 11.38 25.37
N PHE A 201 19.44 11.37 24.02
CA PHE A 201 20.17 12.30 23.19
C PHE A 201 19.75 13.75 23.45
N VAL A 202 18.44 14.02 23.51
CA VAL A 202 17.91 15.36 23.82
C VAL A 202 18.30 15.77 25.23
N GLU A 203 18.14 14.92 26.24
CA GLU A 203 18.54 15.22 27.64
C GLU A 203 20.01 15.62 27.74
N LYS A 204 20.91 14.90 27.04
CA LYS A 204 22.35 15.16 26.99
C LYS A 204 22.69 16.51 26.37
N ASN A 205 21.97 16.92 25.30
CA ASN A 205 22.36 18.04 24.45
C ASN A 205 21.53 19.31 24.64
N TYR A 206 20.32 19.24 25.20
CA TYR A 206 19.35 20.35 25.24
C TYR A 206 19.88 21.63 25.88
N VAL A 207 20.51 21.51 27.05
CA VAL A 207 21.09 22.68 27.77
C VAL A 207 22.16 23.36 26.92
N HIS A 208 22.94 22.59 26.19
CA HIS A 208 23.95 23.08 25.29
C HIS A 208 23.35 23.86 24.11
N TRP A 209 22.30 23.29 23.48
CA TRP A 209 21.59 23.92 22.35
C TRP A 209 20.89 25.22 22.70
N VAL A 210 20.35 25.33 23.91
CA VAL A 210 19.74 26.59 24.38
C VAL A 210 20.77 27.70 24.48
N ASN A 211 22.00 27.38 24.89
CA ASN A 211 23.07 28.36 25.14
C ASN A 211 23.96 28.64 23.93
N GLN A 212 23.85 27.87 22.84
CA GLN A 212 24.70 28.04 21.65
C GLN A 212 23.94 28.69 20.48
N THR A 213 24.74 29.28 19.56
CA THR A 213 24.23 29.94 18.35
C THR A 213 24.55 29.16 17.07
N ARG A 214 25.40 28.13 17.12
CA ARG A 214 25.82 27.32 15.95
C ARG A 214 25.79 25.84 16.28
N ASP A 215 25.70 24.99 15.22
CA ASP A 215 25.71 23.51 15.29
C ASP A 215 24.64 22.92 16.21
N LYS A 216 23.41 23.43 16.09
CA LYS A 216 22.25 22.96 16.84
C LYS A 216 21.01 22.88 15.96
N PRO A 217 20.02 22.05 16.30
CA PRO A 217 18.71 22.09 15.65
C PRO A 217 18.01 23.42 15.94
N ASP A 218 17.11 23.83 15.06
CA ASP A 218 16.23 24.96 15.34
C ASP A 218 15.23 24.58 16.45
N LEU A 219 15.26 25.32 17.51
CA LEU A 219 14.37 25.10 18.65
C LEU A 219 13.06 25.83 18.44
N SER A 220 11.95 25.29 18.97
CA SER A 220 10.59 25.81 18.80
C SER A 220 10.44 27.29 19.16
N ASN A 221 11.18 27.77 20.16
CA ASN A 221 11.19 29.17 20.58
C ASN A 221 11.86 30.13 19.57
N GLN A 222 12.55 29.60 18.55
CA GLN A 222 13.26 30.40 17.54
C GLN A 222 12.57 30.40 16.17
N ILE A 223 11.56 29.55 15.98
CA ILE A 223 10.89 29.37 14.68
C ILE A 223 10.25 30.67 14.20
N VAL A 224 9.56 31.39 15.10
CA VAL A 224 8.89 32.65 14.75
C VAL A 224 9.89 33.71 14.32
N ASP A 225 10.96 33.90 15.08
CA ASP A 225 11.99 34.91 14.78
C ASP A 225 12.76 34.57 13.50
N LYS A 226 13.04 33.31 13.26
CA LYS A 226 13.87 32.86 12.14
C LYS A 226 13.11 32.71 10.83
N TYR A 227 11.86 32.22 10.89
CA TYR A 227 11.12 31.81 9.71
C TYR A 227 9.83 32.61 9.45
N VAL A 228 9.30 33.34 10.42
CA VAL A 228 8.07 34.12 10.24
C VAL A 228 8.36 35.62 10.11
N ILE A 229 9.07 36.19 11.07
CA ILE A 229 9.36 37.64 11.10
C ILE A 229 10.03 38.14 9.82
N PRO A 230 11.03 37.45 9.23
CA PRO A 230 11.69 37.91 7.99
C PRO A 230 10.75 37.99 6.76
N HIS A 231 9.63 37.31 6.81
CA HIS A 231 8.64 37.28 5.71
C HIS A 231 7.42 38.16 5.97
N LEU A 232 7.38 38.90 7.11
CA LEU A 232 6.32 39.84 7.39
C LEU A 232 6.49 41.09 6.51
N ASP A 233 5.47 41.37 5.67
CA ASP A 233 5.40 42.57 4.86
C ASP A 233 4.22 43.39 5.35
N THR A 234 4.45 44.70 5.59
CA THR A 234 3.41 45.64 6.06
C THR A 234 2.25 45.83 5.08
N HIS A 235 2.45 45.38 3.82
CA HIS A 235 1.46 45.55 2.73
C HIS A 235 0.78 44.23 2.32
N LYS A 236 1.13 43.10 2.94
CA LYS A 236 0.59 41.79 2.62
C LYS A 236 0.20 41.00 3.89
N SER A 237 -0.87 40.23 3.79
CA SER A 237 -1.25 39.29 4.86
C SER A 237 -0.33 38.09 4.84
N THR A 238 0.23 37.75 5.99
CA THR A 238 1.05 36.51 6.18
C THR A 238 0.25 35.54 7.04
N PHE A 239 0.15 34.31 6.60
CA PHE A 239 -0.50 33.21 7.33
C PHE A 239 0.55 32.26 7.84
N PHE A 240 0.52 31.97 9.13
CA PHE A 240 1.37 30.98 9.78
C PHE A 240 0.50 29.80 10.25
N PHE A 241 0.69 28.63 9.65
CA PHE A 241 -0.03 27.41 10.00
C PHE A 241 0.87 26.53 10.87
N VAL A 242 0.39 26.25 12.08
CA VAL A 242 1.01 25.25 12.96
C VAL A 242 0.17 23.98 12.87
N ILE A 243 0.79 22.91 12.39
CA ILE A 243 0.16 21.60 12.30
C ILE A 243 0.78 20.74 13.40
N ASP A 244 0.00 20.46 14.42
CA ASP A 244 0.40 19.62 15.55
C ASP A 244 -0.30 18.26 15.46
N CYS A 245 0.41 17.19 15.84
CA CYS A 245 -0.15 15.83 15.91
C CYS A 245 -0.84 15.36 14.61
N MET A 246 -0.20 15.54 13.45
CA MET A 246 -0.62 14.84 12.25
C MET A 246 -0.26 13.34 12.38
N TYR A 247 -1.26 12.54 12.74
CA TYR A 247 -1.20 11.08 12.75
C TYR A 247 -1.98 10.51 11.56
#